data_210dd6f8c649e54b9248eb0d2e3f1478
#
_entry.id   210dd6f8c649e54b9248eb0d2e3f1478
#
_cell.length_a   1.000
_cell.length_b   1.000
_cell.length_c   1.000
_cell.angle_alpha   90.00
_cell.angle_beta   90.00
_cell.angle_gamma   90.00
#
_symmetry.space_group_name_H-M   'P 1'
#
loop_
_entity.id
_entity.type
_entity.pdbx_description
1 polymer ?
#
loop_
_entity_poly.entity_id
_entity_poly.type
_entity_poly.pdbx_seq_one_letter_code
_entity_poly.pdbx_strand_id
1 'polypeptide(L)'
;MKNLFLFACFLLLAACSKAESPASLDNASKQAVAQSNASVIADLYAKKRSQVWVEDNGIVVKVLADDVNGARHQRFLVKVGTNQTLLFVHNIDLAARVENIKLGDHIAFSGEYIYNPKGGIIHWTHHNPQGKHKAGWIKLNGKIYE
;
A
#
# COMPACT_ATOMS: atom_id res chain seq x y z
N MET A 1 -29.47 -75.63 0.98
CA MET A 1 -30.38 -74.50 0.72
C MET A 1 -30.02 -73.40 1.71
N LYS A 2 -29.11 -72.53 1.35
CA LYS A 2 -28.70 -71.35 2.20
C LYS A 2 -28.60 -70.15 1.27
N ASN A 3 -29.55 -69.23 1.39
CA ASN A 3 -29.60 -67.99 0.68
C ASN A 3 -28.60 -67.00 1.34
N LEU A 4 -27.60 -66.56 0.56
CA LEU A 4 -26.65 -65.53 0.94
C LEU A 4 -27.15 -64.20 0.39
N PHE A 5 -27.68 -63.33 1.27
CA PHE A 5 -28.04 -61.98 0.92
C PHE A 5 -26.77 -61.10 0.95
N LEU A 6 -26.38 -60.59 -0.22
CA LEU A 6 -25.30 -59.65 -0.35
C LEU A 6 -25.85 -58.22 -0.17
N PHE A 7 -25.53 -57.58 0.95
CA PHE A 7 -25.86 -56.16 1.22
C PHE A 7 -24.78 -55.30 0.53
N ALA A 8 -25.14 -54.65 -0.56
CA ALA A 8 -24.31 -53.62 -1.15
C ALA A 8 -24.49 -52.31 -0.40
N CYS A 9 -23.48 -51.92 0.36
CA CYS A 9 -23.43 -50.62 1.05
C CYS A 9 -22.98 -49.57 0.05
N PHE A 10 -23.92 -48.75 -0.43
CA PHE A 10 -23.60 -47.54 -1.25
C PHE A 10 -23.12 -46.43 -0.34
N LEU A 11 -21.84 -46.16 -0.29
CA LEU A 11 -21.26 -44.98 0.34
C LEU A 11 -21.49 -43.77 -0.57
N LEU A 12 -22.45 -42.92 -0.24
CA LEU A 12 -22.58 -41.56 -0.81
C LEU A 12 -21.48 -40.68 -0.24
N LEU A 13 -20.45 -40.42 -1.04
CA LEU A 13 -19.50 -39.33 -0.79
C LEU A 13 -20.20 -38.01 -1.13
N ALA A 14 -20.70 -37.30 -0.13
CA ALA A 14 -21.11 -35.91 -0.28
C ALA A 14 -19.87 -35.03 -0.45
N ALA A 15 -19.55 -34.67 -1.70
CA ALA A 15 -18.58 -33.63 -1.99
C ALA A 15 -19.14 -32.28 -1.53
N CYS A 16 -18.69 -31.84 -0.35
CA CYS A 16 -18.98 -30.50 0.16
C CYS A 16 -18.15 -29.49 -0.66
N SER A 17 -18.72 -29.00 -1.76
CA SER A 17 -18.13 -27.89 -2.53
C SER A 17 -18.26 -26.62 -1.68
N LYS A 18 -17.15 -26.20 -1.08
CA LYS A 18 -17.06 -24.92 -0.38
C LYS A 18 -17.09 -23.83 -1.45
N ALA A 19 -18.23 -23.17 -1.61
CA ALA A 19 -18.32 -21.96 -2.41
C ALA A 19 -17.47 -20.88 -1.76
N GLU A 20 -16.35 -20.53 -2.37
CA GLU A 20 -15.54 -19.38 -1.95
C GLU A 20 -16.32 -18.10 -2.23
N SER A 21 -16.51 -17.30 -1.18
CA SER A 21 -17.20 -16.02 -1.26
C SER A 21 -16.40 -15.03 -2.15
N PRO A 22 -17.06 -14.25 -3.03
CA PRO A 22 -16.38 -13.28 -3.89
C PRO A 22 -15.51 -12.26 -3.11
N ALA A 23 -15.82 -11.97 -1.86
CA ALA A 23 -15.03 -11.11 -0.98
C ALA A 23 -13.61 -11.65 -0.68
N SER A 24 -13.37 -12.96 -0.81
CA SER A 24 -12.05 -13.56 -0.57
C SER A 24 -11.09 -13.36 -1.75
N LEU A 25 -11.60 -13.31 -2.98
CA LEU A 25 -10.80 -13.09 -4.19
C LEU A 25 -10.33 -11.64 -4.30
N ASP A 26 -11.17 -10.68 -3.90
CA ASP A 26 -10.81 -9.25 -3.89
C ASP A 26 -9.70 -8.94 -2.86
N ASN A 27 -9.72 -9.61 -1.72
CA ASN A 27 -8.68 -9.45 -0.71
C ASN A 27 -7.36 -10.10 -1.11
N ALA A 28 -7.40 -11.27 -1.73
CA ALA A 28 -6.21 -11.97 -2.22
C ALA A 28 -5.51 -11.18 -3.35
N SER A 29 -6.28 -10.61 -4.29
CA SER A 29 -5.74 -9.78 -5.37
C SER A 29 -5.14 -8.47 -4.85
N LYS A 30 -5.77 -7.79 -3.89
CA LYS A 30 -5.24 -6.59 -3.22
C LYS A 30 -3.96 -6.88 -2.43
N GLN A 31 -3.90 -8.00 -1.73
CA GLN A 31 -2.69 -8.43 -1.03
C GLN A 31 -1.55 -8.78 -1.97
N ALA A 32 -1.81 -9.46 -3.07
CA ALA A 32 -0.79 -9.81 -4.07
C ALA A 32 -0.20 -8.55 -4.74
N VAL A 33 -1.03 -7.56 -5.09
CA VAL A 33 -0.58 -6.27 -5.64
C VAL A 33 0.24 -5.50 -4.61
N ALA A 34 -0.19 -5.43 -3.34
CA ALA A 34 0.56 -4.77 -2.27
C ALA A 34 1.93 -5.43 -2.02
N GLN A 35 2.00 -6.76 -2.06
CA GLN A 35 3.27 -7.49 -1.94
C GLN A 35 4.21 -7.26 -3.13
N SER A 36 3.68 -7.16 -4.35
CA SER A 36 4.50 -6.88 -5.54
C SER A 36 5.12 -5.48 -5.48
N ASN A 37 4.36 -4.48 -5.04
CA ASN A 37 4.83 -3.09 -4.93
C ASN A 37 5.84 -2.91 -3.79
N ALA A 38 5.62 -3.54 -2.64
CA ALA A 38 6.57 -3.55 -1.55
C ALA A 38 7.94 -4.14 -1.96
N SER A 39 7.96 -5.09 -2.89
CA SER A 39 9.20 -5.63 -3.46
C SER A 39 9.93 -4.62 -4.36
N VAL A 40 9.18 -3.77 -5.09
CA VAL A 40 9.76 -2.72 -5.94
C VAL A 40 10.50 -1.68 -5.11
N ILE A 41 9.88 -1.16 -4.04
CA ILE A 41 10.52 -0.16 -3.17
C ILE A 41 11.75 -0.74 -2.46
N ALA A 42 11.69 -2.00 -2.03
CA ALA A 42 12.83 -2.68 -1.42
C ALA A 42 14.00 -2.85 -2.42
N ASP A 43 13.70 -3.18 -3.68
CA ASP A 43 14.70 -3.28 -4.74
C ASP A 43 15.34 -1.90 -5.06
N LEU A 44 14.53 -0.84 -5.13
CA LEU A 44 15.02 0.53 -5.31
C LEU A 44 15.97 0.94 -4.17
N TYR A 45 15.61 0.58 -2.93
CA TYR A 45 16.45 0.85 -1.76
C TYR A 45 17.78 0.09 -1.82
N ALA A 46 17.74 -1.22 -2.08
CA ALA A 46 18.93 -2.06 -2.19
C ALA A 46 19.90 -1.57 -3.29
N LYS A 47 19.35 -1.10 -4.40
CA LYS A 47 20.10 -0.55 -5.55
C LYS A 47 20.43 0.95 -5.44
N LYS A 48 20.06 1.60 -4.34
CA LYS A 48 20.25 3.05 -4.10
C LYS A 48 19.71 3.92 -5.26
N ARG A 49 18.56 3.52 -5.83
CA ARG A 49 17.94 4.25 -6.94
C ARG A 49 17.15 5.44 -6.43
N SER A 50 17.09 6.50 -7.21
CA SER A 50 16.29 7.70 -6.94
C SER A 50 15.55 8.14 -8.19
N GLN A 51 14.60 9.05 -8.05
CA GLN A 51 13.79 9.62 -9.11
C GLN A 51 12.96 8.54 -9.83
N VAL A 52 12.41 7.60 -9.07
CA VAL A 52 11.53 6.55 -9.57
C VAL A 52 10.12 6.78 -9.04
N TRP A 53 9.16 6.82 -9.97
CA TRP A 53 7.75 6.95 -9.61
C TRP A 53 7.23 5.63 -9.06
N VAL A 54 6.63 5.67 -7.89
CA VAL A 54 6.06 4.50 -7.21
C VAL A 54 4.61 4.76 -6.80
N GLU A 55 3.86 3.68 -6.73
CA GLU A 55 2.51 3.66 -6.18
C GLU A 55 2.40 2.45 -5.25
N ASP A 56 2.01 2.68 -4.00
CA ASP A 56 1.94 1.64 -2.98
C ASP A 56 1.00 2.07 -1.85
N ASN A 57 0.96 1.28 -0.81
CA ASN A 57 0.24 1.55 0.43
C ASN A 57 1.11 1.25 1.65
N GLY A 58 0.72 1.78 2.80
CA GLY A 58 1.45 1.54 4.03
C GLY A 58 0.71 2.04 5.27
N ILE A 59 1.36 1.87 6.40
CA ILE A 59 0.82 2.24 7.72
C ILE A 59 1.65 3.39 8.28
N VAL A 60 0.99 4.45 8.70
CA VAL A 60 1.62 5.59 9.37
C VAL A 60 2.19 5.13 10.72
N VAL A 61 3.49 5.24 10.89
CA VAL A 61 4.19 4.84 12.13
C VAL A 61 4.65 6.04 12.96
N LYS A 62 4.65 7.25 12.41
CA LYS A 62 4.94 8.47 13.14
C LYS A 62 4.51 9.71 12.36
N VAL A 63 3.90 10.67 13.01
CA VAL A 63 3.71 12.02 12.49
C VAL A 63 4.83 12.90 13.01
N LEU A 64 5.42 13.72 12.17
CA LEU A 64 6.54 14.61 12.50
C LEU A 64 6.08 16.07 12.47
N ALA A 65 6.88 16.96 13.03
CA ALA A 65 6.68 18.39 12.86
C ALA A 65 6.82 18.76 11.37
N ASP A 66 6.04 19.72 10.92
CA ASP A 66 6.19 20.24 9.56
C ASP A 66 7.58 20.83 9.34
N ASP A 67 8.04 20.73 8.11
CA ASP A 67 9.17 21.50 7.65
C ASP A 67 8.66 22.84 7.10
N VAL A 68 9.13 23.91 7.68
CA VAL A 68 8.74 25.28 7.31
C VAL A 68 9.90 26.09 6.74
N ASN A 69 11.03 25.44 6.46
CA ASN A 69 12.17 26.06 5.80
C ASN A 69 11.95 26.07 4.29
N GLY A 70 11.67 27.22 3.72
CA GLY A 70 11.27 27.35 2.32
C GLY A 70 9.81 26.94 2.10
N ALA A 71 9.55 26.11 1.10
CA ALA A 71 8.21 25.55 0.87
C ALA A 71 7.80 24.66 2.05
N ARG A 72 6.56 24.81 2.48
CA ARG A 72 6.06 24.08 3.66
C ARG A 72 5.71 22.64 3.31
N HIS A 73 6.17 21.71 4.16
CA HIS A 73 5.88 20.30 3.96
C HIS A 73 5.33 19.67 5.24
N GLN A 74 4.22 18.98 5.10
CA GLN A 74 3.77 18.02 6.11
C GLN A 74 4.64 16.77 6.03
N ARG A 75 5.11 16.28 7.20
CA ARG A 75 6.01 15.14 7.26
C ARG A 75 5.48 14.03 8.17
N PHE A 76 5.61 12.79 7.70
CA PHE A 76 5.29 11.60 8.49
C PHE A 76 6.05 10.39 7.97
N LEU A 77 6.18 9.37 8.81
CA LEU A 77 6.82 8.10 8.48
C LEU A 77 5.76 7.04 8.20
N VAL A 78 5.97 6.29 7.13
CA VAL A 78 5.06 5.22 6.70
C VAL A 78 5.85 3.92 6.55
N LYS A 79 5.40 2.86 7.20
CA LYS A 79 5.91 1.52 7.01
C LYS A 79 5.25 0.90 5.78
N VAL A 80 6.08 0.50 4.82
CA VAL A 80 5.66 -0.21 3.60
C VAL A 80 6.25 -1.62 3.60
N GLY A 81 5.51 -2.58 3.07
CA GLY A 81 5.93 -3.97 3.08
C GLY A 81 6.25 -4.50 4.47
N THR A 82 7.25 -5.36 4.57
CA THR A 82 7.59 -6.02 5.84
C THR A 82 8.49 -5.19 6.75
N ASN A 83 9.49 -4.46 6.21
CA ASN A 83 10.55 -3.87 7.03
C ASN A 83 11.04 -2.49 6.60
N GLN A 84 10.42 -1.85 5.61
CA GLN A 84 10.89 -0.55 5.13
C GLN A 84 10.03 0.59 5.64
N THR A 85 10.67 1.67 6.10
CA THR A 85 10.00 2.90 6.52
C THR A 85 10.42 4.04 5.61
N LEU A 86 9.44 4.74 5.06
CA LEU A 86 9.62 5.86 4.16
C LEU A 86 9.28 7.17 4.88
N LEU A 87 10.06 8.21 4.62
CA LEU A 87 9.72 9.57 4.99
C LEU A 87 8.84 10.19 3.89
N PHE A 88 7.64 10.60 4.24
CA PHE A 88 6.79 11.40 3.38
C PHE A 88 7.07 12.87 3.58
N VAL A 89 7.19 13.59 2.47
CA VAL A 89 7.43 15.04 2.42
C VAL A 89 6.38 15.64 1.47
N HIS A 90 5.17 15.86 2.01
CA HIS A 90 4.00 16.33 1.28
C HIS A 90 3.96 17.86 1.28
N ASN A 91 4.07 18.48 0.11
CA ASN A 91 4.09 19.92 -0.05
C ASN A 91 2.68 20.51 0.17
N ILE A 92 2.51 21.22 1.31
CA ILE A 92 1.24 21.83 1.70
C ILE A 92 1.06 23.28 1.22
N ASP A 93 1.98 23.78 0.40
CA ASP A 93 1.79 25.01 -0.38
C ASP A 93 1.14 24.72 -1.74
N LEU A 94 1.22 23.48 -2.23
CA LEU A 94 0.71 23.06 -3.53
C LEU A 94 -0.52 22.15 -3.41
N ALA A 95 -0.68 21.45 -2.29
CA ALA A 95 -1.79 20.55 -2.04
C ALA A 95 -2.37 20.75 -0.64
N ALA A 96 -3.61 20.29 -0.45
CA ALA A 96 -4.22 20.30 0.87
C ALA A 96 -3.46 19.37 1.84
N ARG A 97 -3.23 19.85 3.05
CA ARG A 97 -2.71 19.03 4.15
C ARG A 97 -3.53 17.75 4.32
N VAL A 98 -2.89 16.63 4.54
CA VAL A 98 -3.56 15.38 4.92
C VAL A 98 -4.14 15.55 6.33
N GLU A 99 -5.44 15.74 6.39
CA GLU A 99 -6.16 16.06 7.62
C GLU A 99 -6.22 14.85 8.57
N ASN A 100 -6.06 15.14 9.86
CA ASN A 100 -6.22 14.16 10.95
C ASN A 100 -5.36 12.89 10.81
N ILE A 101 -4.29 12.93 10.03
CA ILE A 101 -3.37 11.80 9.92
C ILE A 101 -2.72 11.48 11.27
N LYS A 102 -2.73 10.21 11.64
CA LYS A 102 -2.22 9.72 12.93
C LYS A 102 -1.56 8.35 12.81
N LEU A 103 -0.87 7.97 13.87
CA LEU A 103 -0.30 6.63 14.02
C LEU A 103 -1.35 5.55 13.78
N GLY A 104 -1.02 4.55 12.99
CA GLY A 104 -1.87 3.40 12.67
C GLY A 104 -2.76 3.61 11.45
N ASP A 105 -2.83 4.82 10.88
CA ASP A 105 -3.61 5.06 9.67
C ASP A 105 -3.03 4.31 8.46
N HIS A 106 -3.93 3.69 7.69
CA HIS A 106 -3.60 3.08 6.41
C HIS A 106 -3.75 4.13 5.31
N ILE A 107 -2.68 4.34 4.56
CA ILE A 107 -2.68 5.24 3.39
C ILE A 107 -2.32 4.47 2.13
N ALA A 108 -2.85 4.92 0.99
CA ALA A 108 -2.29 4.61 -0.32
C ALA A 108 -1.68 5.90 -0.88
N PHE A 109 -0.70 5.76 -1.76
CA PHE A 109 0.02 6.92 -2.29
C PHE A 109 0.59 6.67 -3.69
N SER A 110 0.81 7.76 -4.41
CA SER A 110 1.60 7.82 -5.63
C SER A 110 2.55 9.00 -5.53
N GLY A 111 3.83 8.79 -5.80
CA GLY A 111 4.85 9.84 -5.70
C GLY A 111 6.22 9.38 -6.18
N GLU A 112 7.18 10.29 -6.14
CA GLU A 112 8.56 10.00 -6.51
C GLU A 112 9.34 9.47 -5.32
N TYR A 113 9.96 8.29 -5.51
CA TYR A 113 10.88 7.72 -4.55
C TYR A 113 12.29 8.30 -4.74
N ILE A 114 12.89 8.74 -3.63
CA ILE A 114 14.27 9.19 -3.55
C ILE A 114 14.99 8.35 -2.50
N TYR A 115 16.12 7.76 -2.87
CA TYR A 115 16.96 7.01 -1.95
C TYR A 115 17.42 7.88 -0.78
N ASN A 116 17.31 7.32 0.41
CA ASN A 116 17.88 7.84 1.65
C ASN A 116 18.33 6.66 2.51
N PRO A 117 19.51 6.70 3.17
CA PRO A 117 20.02 5.59 3.99
C PRO A 117 19.08 5.15 5.11
N LYS A 118 18.09 5.96 5.48
CA LYS A 118 17.08 5.67 6.52
C LYS A 118 15.81 5.01 5.98
N GLY A 119 15.81 4.54 4.71
CA GLY A 119 14.69 3.81 4.12
C GLY A 119 14.17 4.42 2.81
N GLY A 120 14.35 5.70 2.60
CA GLY A 120 13.88 6.44 1.42
C GLY A 120 12.89 7.54 1.76
N ILE A 121 12.66 8.41 0.77
CA ILE A 121 11.74 9.55 0.86
C ILE A 121 10.71 9.39 -0.25
N ILE A 122 9.45 9.73 0.02
CA ILE A 122 8.40 9.93 -0.98
C ILE A 122 8.13 11.42 -1.07
N HIS A 123 8.30 11.96 -2.27
CA HIS A 123 8.09 13.34 -2.66
C HIS A 123 7.08 13.44 -3.79
N TRP A 124 6.71 14.64 -4.25
CA TRP A 124 5.77 14.87 -5.35
C TRP A 124 4.42 14.13 -5.20
N THR A 125 3.89 14.12 -3.98
CA THR A 125 2.61 13.50 -3.64
C THR A 125 1.43 14.45 -3.86
N HIS A 126 1.48 15.28 -4.88
CA HIS A 126 0.48 16.29 -5.22
C HIS A 126 0.39 16.46 -6.74
N HIS A 127 -0.66 17.13 -7.22
CA HIS A 127 -0.75 17.47 -8.63
C HIS A 127 0.38 18.41 -9.05
N ASN A 128 0.63 18.45 -10.34
CA ASN A 128 1.70 19.28 -10.90
C ASN A 128 1.14 20.48 -11.67
N PRO A 129 1.02 21.67 -11.04
CA PRO A 129 0.46 22.85 -11.69
C PRO A 129 1.20 23.28 -12.96
N GLN A 130 2.46 22.90 -13.08
CA GLN A 130 3.35 23.30 -14.18
C GLN A 130 3.51 22.21 -15.26
N GLY A 131 2.91 21.03 -15.09
CA GLY A 131 2.99 19.92 -16.04
C GLY A 131 4.39 19.32 -16.23
N LYS A 132 5.35 19.59 -15.33
CA LYS A 132 6.76 19.20 -15.49
C LYS A 132 7.04 17.75 -15.05
N HIS A 133 6.16 17.14 -14.29
CA HIS A 133 6.29 15.76 -13.82
C HIS A 133 4.90 15.11 -13.69
N LYS A 134 4.86 13.81 -13.45
CA LYS A 134 3.64 13.07 -13.15
C LYS A 134 2.99 13.63 -11.89
N ALA A 135 1.65 13.69 -11.85
CA ALA A 135 0.90 14.03 -10.65
C ALA A 135 0.92 12.87 -9.64
N GLY A 136 1.13 13.21 -8.37
CA GLY A 136 1.06 12.27 -7.26
C GLY A 136 -0.11 12.57 -6.35
N TRP A 137 -0.30 11.70 -5.36
CA TRP A 137 -1.40 11.85 -4.42
C TRP A 137 -1.16 11.02 -3.14
N ILE A 138 -1.88 11.37 -2.09
CA ILE A 138 -2.04 10.55 -0.88
C ILE A 138 -3.53 10.31 -0.69
N LYS A 139 -3.91 9.07 -0.37
CA LYS A 139 -5.29 8.69 -0.07
C LYS A 139 -5.39 8.19 1.37
N LEU A 140 -6.25 8.83 2.15
CA LEU A 140 -6.57 8.45 3.53
C LEU A 140 -8.09 8.41 3.70
N ASN A 141 -8.64 7.30 4.22
CA ASN A 141 -10.08 7.13 4.48
C ASN A 141 -10.97 7.48 3.28
N GLY A 142 -10.53 7.13 2.07
CA GLY A 142 -11.27 7.41 0.84
C GLY A 142 -11.07 8.81 0.25
N LYS A 143 -10.55 9.79 1.01
CA LYS A 143 -10.22 11.14 0.54
C LYS A 143 -8.84 11.16 -0.11
N ILE A 144 -8.73 11.83 -1.26
CA ILE A 144 -7.48 12.04 -1.98
C ILE A 144 -6.98 13.46 -1.71
N TYR A 145 -5.68 13.58 -1.51
CA TYR A 145 -4.92 14.81 -1.29
C TYR A 145 -3.88 14.90 -2.41
N GLU A 146 -4.04 15.84 -3.33
CA GLU A 146 -3.21 16.06 -4.53
C GLU A 146 -3.07 17.53 -4.92
#